data_e9dd02571ed975f1297e5bd996aac218
#
_entry.id   e9dd02571ed975f1297e5bd996aac218
#
_cell.length_a   1.000
_cell.length_b   1.000
_cell.length_c   1.000
_cell.angle_alpha   90.00
_cell.angle_beta   90.00
_cell.angle_gamma   90.00
#
_symmetry.space_group_name_H-M   'P 1'
#
loop_
_entity.id
_entity.type
_entity.pdbx_description
1 polymer ?
#
loop_
_entity_poly.entity_id
_entity_poly.type
_entity_poly.pdbx_seq_one_letter_code
_entity_poly.pdbx_strand_id
1 'polypeptide(L)' 'MESVVLRVRLISGDSMDVTYEERDSGSEDEVIDHVVSTLADDSGVLRCRHGNRLLVLYARGVAAVEVAPRGAVV' A
#
# COMPACT_ATOMS: atom_id res chain seq x y z
N MET A 1 5.87 -0.27 -15.23
CA MET A 1 5.17 -0.80 -14.05
C MET A 1 6.01 -0.53 -12.81
N GLU A 2 5.43 0.12 -11.83
CA GLU A 2 6.14 0.48 -10.61
C GLU A 2 5.55 -0.28 -9.45
N SER A 3 6.38 -0.80 -8.57
CA SER A 3 5.90 -1.50 -7.38
C SER A 3 6.59 -0.94 -6.14
N VAL A 4 5.85 -0.92 -5.06
CA VAL A 4 6.37 -0.47 -3.76
C VAL A 4 5.96 -1.48 -2.70
N VAL A 5 6.81 -1.62 -1.70
CA VAL A 5 6.50 -2.45 -0.54
C VAL A 5 5.95 -1.52 0.55
N LEU A 6 4.79 -1.88 1.06
CA LEU A 6 4.12 -1.11 2.08
C LEU A 6 4.00 -1.96 3.34
N ARG A 7 4.31 -1.37 4.47
CA ARG A 7 3.97 -1.99 5.76
C ARG A 7 2.69 -1.36 6.25
N VAL A 8 1.64 -2.16 6.26
CA VAL A 8 0.31 -1.69 6.62
C VAL A 8 0.04 -2.05 8.07
N ARG A 9 -0.34 -1.04 8.85
CA ARG A 9 -0.77 -1.25 10.24
C ARG A 9 -2.28 -1.13 10.29
N LEU A 10 -2.92 -2.13 10.82
CA LEU A 10 -4.37 -2.17 10.92
C LEU A 10 -4.82 -1.59 12.26
N ILE A 11 -6.06 -1.14 12.31
CA ILE A 11 -6.59 -0.58 13.54
C ILE A 11 -6.69 -1.63 14.66
N SER A 12 -6.65 -2.91 14.29
CA SER A 12 -6.61 -4.00 15.28
C SER A 12 -5.26 -4.12 15.99
N GLY A 13 -4.23 -3.46 15.49
CA GLY A 13 -2.87 -3.57 16.01
C GLY A 13 -1.98 -4.51 15.21
N ASP A 14 -2.55 -5.27 14.30
CA ASP A 14 -1.77 -6.14 13.43
C ASP A 14 -1.07 -5.35 12.34
N SER A 15 0.03 -5.89 11.82
CA SER A 15 0.72 -5.30 10.68
C SER A 15 1.10 -6.37 9.69
N MET A 16 1.24 -5.97 8.43
CA MET A 16 1.66 -6.87 7.37
C MET A 16 2.36 -6.10 6.27
N ASP A 17 3.27 -6.78 5.58
CA ASP A 17 3.96 -6.20 4.43
C ASP A 17 3.24 -6.64 3.17
N VAL A 18 2.94 -5.69 2.30
CA VAL A 18 2.25 -5.96 1.05
C VAL A 18 2.98 -5.27 -0.09
N THR A 19 2.79 -5.77 -1.30
CA THR A 19 3.33 -5.15 -2.50
C THR A 19 2.19 -4.52 -3.28
N TYR A 20 2.35 -3.26 -3.60
CA TYR A 20 1.39 -2.52 -4.41
C TYR A 20 2.02 -2.20 -5.76
N GLU A 21 1.31 -2.52 -6.83
CA GLU A 21 1.77 -2.27 -8.18
C GLU A 21 0.84 -1.31 -8.90
N GLU A 22 1.42 -0.35 -9.60
CA GLU A 22 0.66 0.63 -10.39
C GLU A 22 1.19 0.60 -11.82
N ARG A 23 0.31 0.26 -12.76
CA ARG A 23 0.73 0.06 -14.14
C ARG A 23 1.00 1.36 -14.89
N ASP A 24 0.25 2.39 -14.57
CA ASP A 24 0.26 3.62 -15.33
C ASP A 24 1.04 4.72 -14.65
N SER A 25 1.69 4.42 -13.55
CA SER A 25 2.42 5.45 -12.84
C SER A 25 3.76 5.69 -13.50
N GLY A 26 4.21 6.93 -13.48
CA GLY A 26 5.51 7.28 -14.00
C GLY A 26 6.60 7.26 -12.96
N SER A 27 6.26 7.29 -11.67
CA SER A 27 7.24 7.40 -10.63
C SER A 27 6.72 6.78 -9.33
N GLU A 28 7.66 6.52 -8.43
CA GLU A 28 7.33 6.02 -7.09
C GLU A 28 6.48 7.04 -6.32
N ASP A 29 6.78 8.33 -6.46
CA ASP A 29 6.03 9.37 -5.78
C ASP A 29 4.57 9.38 -6.21
N GLU A 30 4.30 9.14 -7.49
CA GLU A 30 2.93 9.06 -7.98
C GLU A 30 2.20 7.87 -7.41
N VAL A 31 2.90 6.75 -7.28
CA VAL A 31 2.32 5.54 -6.69
C VAL A 31 1.96 5.81 -5.23
N ILE A 32 2.86 6.43 -4.49
CA ILE A 32 2.62 6.78 -3.09
C ILE A 32 1.44 7.73 -2.96
N ASP A 33 1.38 8.76 -3.81
CA ASP A 33 0.27 9.70 -3.79
C ASP A 33 -1.05 9.00 -4.05
N HIS A 34 -1.08 8.03 -4.95
CA HIS A 34 -2.28 7.27 -5.24
C HIS A 34 -2.72 6.46 -4.02
N VAL A 35 -1.77 5.80 -3.35
CA VAL A 35 -2.06 5.03 -2.14
C VAL A 35 -2.63 5.94 -1.06
N VAL A 36 -1.99 7.08 -0.83
CA VAL A 36 -2.43 8.04 0.18
C VAL A 36 -3.83 8.56 -0.14
N SER A 37 -4.07 8.94 -1.39
CA SER A 37 -5.37 9.46 -1.81
C SER A 37 -6.47 8.41 -1.64
N THR A 38 -6.17 7.16 -1.98
CA THR A 38 -7.14 6.08 -1.85
C THR A 38 -7.50 5.85 -0.38
N LEU A 39 -6.49 5.80 0.48
CA LEU A 39 -6.71 5.49 1.89
C LEU A 39 -7.22 6.69 2.69
N ALA A 40 -7.12 7.90 2.15
CA ALA A 40 -7.68 9.08 2.79
C ALA A 40 -9.20 9.14 2.69
N ASP A 41 -9.78 8.37 1.78
CA ASP A 41 -11.23 8.28 1.61
C ASP A 41 -11.75 7.11 2.44
N ASP A 42 -12.71 7.34 3.31
CA ASP A 42 -13.28 6.30 4.18
C ASP A 42 -13.83 5.11 3.40
N SER A 43 -14.27 5.34 2.18
CA SER A 43 -14.78 4.26 1.32
C SER A 43 -13.70 3.70 0.40
N GLY A 44 -12.46 4.12 0.57
CA GLY A 44 -11.38 3.68 -0.29
C GLY A 44 -11.05 2.21 -0.12
N VAL A 45 -10.61 1.62 -1.22
CA VAL A 45 -10.22 0.22 -1.26
C VAL A 45 -8.91 0.14 -2.05
N LEU A 46 -7.91 -0.52 -1.49
CA LEU A 46 -6.62 -0.69 -2.13
C LEU A 46 -6.37 -2.16 -2.41
N ARG A 47 -6.09 -2.48 -3.66
CA ARG A 47 -5.74 -3.84 -4.06
C ARG A 47 -4.23 -3.97 -4.09
N CYS A 48 -3.73 -4.98 -3.39
CA CYS A 48 -2.29 -5.22 -3.33
C CYS A 48 -2.04 -6.71 -3.19
N ARG A 49 -0.79 -7.10 -3.05
CA ARG A 49 -0.43 -8.50 -2.93
C ARG A 49 0.25 -8.77 -1.60
N HIS A 50 -0.11 -9.90 -1.03
CA HIS A 50 0.52 -10.42 0.17
C HIS A 50 1.02 -11.82 -0.17
N GLY A 51 2.30 -11.93 -0.48
CA GLY A 51 2.85 -13.15 -1.04
C GLY A 51 2.26 -13.40 -2.42
N ASN A 52 1.68 -14.56 -2.62
CA ASN A 52 1.04 -14.91 -3.89
C ASN A 52 -0.48 -14.67 -3.86
N ARG A 53 -0.99 -13.98 -2.84
CA ARG A 53 -2.42 -13.75 -2.68
C ARG A 53 -2.77 -12.31 -2.97
N LEU A 54 -3.91 -12.11 -3.60
CA LEU A 54 -4.48 -10.79 -3.76
C LEU A 54 -5.08 -10.37 -2.41
N LEU A 55 -4.69 -9.20 -1.95
CA LEU A 55 -5.21 -8.64 -0.71
C LEU A 55 -5.97 -7.37 -1.05
N VAL A 56 -7.16 -7.24 -0.50
CA VAL A 56 -7.96 -6.03 -0.65
C VAL A 56 -8.01 -5.35 0.71
N LEU A 57 -7.46 -4.14 0.77
CA LEU A 57 -7.44 -3.36 2.01
C LEU A 57 -8.53 -2.32 1.98
N TYR A 58 -9.30 -2.25 3.05
CA TYR A 58 -10.33 -1.23 3.22
C TYR A 58 -9.75 -0.09 4.05
N ALA A 59 -9.89 1.14 3.57
CA ALA A 59 -9.30 2.31 4.20
C ALA A 59 -9.66 2.41 5.69
N ARG A 60 -10.90 2.10 6.03
CA ARG A 60 -11.36 2.19 7.42
C ARG A 60 -10.77 1.14 8.35
N GLY A 61 -10.06 0.14 7.80
CA GLY A 61 -9.35 -0.84 8.61
C GLY A 61 -7.87 -0.55 8.74
N VAL A 62 -7.38 0.49 8.09
CA VAL A 62 -5.96 0.82 8.04
C VAL A 62 -5.70 2.00 8.97
N ALA A 63 -4.75 1.83 9.89
CA ALA A 63 -4.36 2.91 10.79
C ALA A 63 -3.18 3.70 10.25
N ALA A 64 -2.22 3.02 9.59
CA ALA A 64 -1.02 3.68 9.08
C ALA A 64 -0.40 2.83 7.98
N VAL A 65 0.36 3.48 7.11
CA VAL A 65 1.11 2.80 6.06
C VAL A 65 2.52 3.35 6.08
N GLU A 66 3.50 2.45 6.13
CA GLU A 66 4.90 2.82 6.00
C GLU A 66 5.39 2.38 4.64
N VAL A 67 6.10 3.24 3.96
CA VAL A 67 6.66 2.95 2.64
C VAL A 67 8.13 2.64 2.80
N ALA A 68 8.57 1.49 2.28
CA ALA A 68 9.98 1.12 2.35
C ALA A 68 10.80 2.12 1.53
N PRO A 69 11.95 2.57 2.04
CA PRO A 69 12.82 3.47 1.26
C PRO A 69 13.24 2.81 -0.04
N ARG A 70 13.30 3.62 -1.10
CA ARG A 70 13.73 3.13 -2.39
C ARG A 70 15.18 2.66 -2.29
N GLY A 71 15.45 1.47 -2.81
CA GLY A 71 16.77 0.89 -2.76
C GLY A 71 17.12 0.26 -1.44
N ALA A 72 16.18 0.20 -0.51
CA ALA A 72 16.40 -0.48 0.75
C ALA A 72 16.63 -1.97 0.51
N VAL A 73 17.63 -2.51 1.15
CA VAL A 73 17.87 -3.95 1.14
C VAL A 73 17.10 -4.53 2.31
N VAL A 74 16.14 -5.33 1.97
CA VAL A 74 15.27 -5.91 2.98
C VAL A 74 15.59 -7.37 3.18
#